data_1f8c88df0ffcb1a6ba80dd97c056e0fb
#
_entry.id   1f8c88df0ffcb1a6ba80dd97c056e0fb
#
_cell.length_a   1.000
_cell.length_b   1.000
_cell.length_c   1.000
_cell.angle_alpha   90.00
_cell.angle_beta   90.00
_cell.angle_gamma   90.00
#
_symmetry.space_group_name_H-M   'P 1'
#
loop_
_entity.id
_entity.type
_entity.pdbx_description
1 polymer ?
#
loop_
_entity_poly.entity_id
_entity_poly.type
_entity_poly.pdbx_seq_one_letter_code
_entity_poly.pdbx_strand_id
1 'polypeptide(L)'
;EMDGVPDLTQAAVEPGETFTYRFPVNDAGTFWYHAHQKSWEQVARGLYGALIVLDENEKFEDERDQLIVADDWLLDKNDQIDTASLGNLGHWSHGGRLGNALTINGSFSPGIEIASQGQVKLRLLNAANARVLSFALNDKLPMKVISVDGSPCEPFEVGEVTIAPAQRVDVIVEDCANLKKLFEVSTGSQFEAASFNPIKQNTTQQSVIHIGAPYYQQLDRADAKLVEIHMQGGAMGNLASALFEGEERNLRDLAINESK
;
A
#
# COMPACT_ATOMS: atom_id res chain seq x y z
N GLU A 1 -18.31 8.33 -6.81
CA GLU A 1 -18.03 9.77 -6.92
C GLU A 1 -16.53 10.09 -6.91
N MET A 2 -15.68 9.27 -6.28
CA MET A 2 -14.22 9.44 -6.25
C MET A 2 -13.45 8.42 -7.08
N ASP A 3 -14.13 7.52 -7.73
CA ASP A 3 -13.56 6.38 -8.46
C ASP A 3 -12.75 6.78 -9.70
N GLY A 4 -13.19 7.84 -10.38
CA GLY A 4 -12.50 8.36 -11.55
C GLY A 4 -12.39 7.38 -12.73
N VAL A 5 -13.30 6.41 -12.84
CA VAL A 5 -13.23 5.39 -13.89
C VAL A 5 -13.77 5.96 -15.19
N PRO A 6 -12.93 6.07 -16.26
CA PRO A 6 -13.37 6.57 -17.55
C PRO A 6 -14.52 5.76 -18.11
N ASP A 7 -15.49 6.47 -18.69
CA ASP A 7 -16.71 5.92 -19.34
C ASP A 7 -17.67 5.19 -18.38
N LEU A 8 -17.39 5.21 -17.07
CA LEU A 8 -18.29 4.64 -16.05
C LEU A 8 -18.76 5.72 -15.07
N THR A 9 -17.84 6.36 -14.36
CA THR A 9 -18.18 7.39 -13.36
C THR A 9 -17.93 8.81 -13.87
N GLN A 10 -17.13 8.96 -14.92
CA GLN A 10 -16.82 10.25 -15.55
C GLN A 10 -16.31 10.04 -16.99
N ALA A 11 -16.24 11.11 -17.77
CA ALA A 11 -15.50 11.10 -19.03
C ALA A 11 -13.99 10.99 -18.78
N ALA A 12 -13.25 10.44 -19.75
CA ALA A 12 -11.79 10.46 -19.69
C ALA A 12 -11.28 11.91 -19.64
N VAL A 13 -10.19 12.12 -18.90
CA VAL A 13 -9.49 13.41 -18.87
C VAL A 13 -8.51 13.45 -20.04
N GLU A 14 -8.75 14.31 -21.03
CA GLU A 14 -7.92 14.41 -22.21
C GLU A 14 -6.58 15.14 -21.90
N PRO A 15 -5.55 14.94 -22.72
CA PRO A 15 -4.28 15.64 -22.55
C PRO A 15 -4.44 17.17 -22.49
N GLY A 16 -3.95 17.77 -21.40
CA GLY A 16 -4.06 19.21 -21.14
C GLY A 16 -5.33 19.65 -20.41
N GLU A 17 -6.26 18.73 -20.15
CA GLU A 17 -7.45 19.00 -19.37
C GLU A 17 -7.24 18.76 -17.88
N THR A 18 -8.17 19.26 -17.08
CA THR A 18 -8.18 19.11 -15.62
C THR A 18 -9.56 18.63 -15.17
N PHE A 19 -9.57 17.64 -14.29
CA PHE A 19 -10.78 17.21 -13.60
C PHE A 19 -10.64 17.43 -12.09
N THR A 20 -11.68 17.96 -11.46
CA THR A 20 -11.68 18.22 -10.02
C THR A 20 -12.52 17.17 -9.30
N TYR A 21 -11.90 16.34 -8.50
CA TYR A 21 -12.59 15.42 -7.58
C TYR A 21 -13.03 16.17 -6.33
N ARG A 22 -14.29 15.96 -5.92
CA ARG A 22 -14.85 16.49 -4.66
C ARG A 22 -15.65 15.40 -4.00
N PHE A 23 -15.22 14.96 -2.84
CA PHE A 23 -15.89 13.93 -2.07
C PHE A 23 -15.64 14.15 -0.57
N PRO A 24 -16.57 13.73 0.31
CA PRO A 24 -16.32 13.71 1.74
C PRO A 24 -15.33 12.61 2.09
N VAL A 25 -14.47 12.87 3.07
CA VAL A 25 -13.60 11.88 3.69
C VAL A 25 -14.17 11.59 5.09
N ASN A 26 -14.73 10.40 5.27
CA ASN A 26 -15.44 10.05 6.50
C ASN A 26 -14.58 9.20 7.44
N ASP A 27 -13.59 8.53 6.90
CA ASP A 27 -12.73 7.59 7.63
C ASP A 27 -11.30 8.11 7.66
N ALA A 28 -10.71 8.20 8.85
CA ALA A 28 -9.32 8.52 9.03
C ALA A 28 -8.44 7.31 8.69
N GLY A 29 -7.27 7.56 8.09
CA GLY A 29 -6.35 6.48 7.75
C GLY A 29 -5.37 6.84 6.64
N THR A 30 -4.58 5.85 6.26
CA THR A 30 -3.63 5.94 5.16
C THR A 30 -4.22 5.29 3.91
N PHE A 31 -4.54 6.11 2.93
CA PHE A 31 -5.07 5.72 1.63
C PHE A 31 -4.08 6.08 0.53
N TRP A 32 -4.40 5.72 -0.70
CA TRP A 32 -3.65 6.13 -1.87
C TRP A 32 -4.56 6.33 -3.07
N TYR A 33 -4.08 7.06 -4.05
CA TYR A 33 -4.72 7.22 -5.35
C TYR A 33 -3.75 6.83 -6.46
N HIS A 34 -4.27 6.31 -7.55
CA HIS A 34 -3.47 5.90 -8.69
C HIS A 34 -4.26 5.97 -9.99
N ALA A 35 -3.56 5.96 -11.12
CA ALA A 35 -4.18 5.96 -12.43
C ALA A 35 -4.90 4.64 -12.72
N HIS A 36 -6.09 4.72 -13.34
CA HIS A 36 -6.89 3.56 -13.74
C HIS A 36 -6.85 3.27 -15.26
N GLN A 37 -6.47 4.26 -16.09
CA GLN A 37 -6.28 4.04 -17.52
C GLN A 37 -4.93 3.36 -17.75
N LYS A 38 -4.91 2.12 -18.28
CA LYS A 38 -3.69 1.31 -18.41
C LYS A 38 -2.87 1.30 -17.12
N SER A 39 -3.50 0.97 -16.01
CA SER A 39 -2.90 1.04 -14.66
C SER A 39 -1.56 0.31 -14.58
N TRP A 40 -1.42 -0.83 -15.27
CA TRP A 40 -0.18 -1.59 -15.37
C TRP A 40 1.02 -0.81 -15.95
N GLU A 41 0.75 0.24 -16.75
CA GLU A 41 1.76 1.15 -17.28
C GLU A 41 1.87 2.41 -16.44
N GLN A 42 0.74 3.06 -16.16
CA GLN A 42 0.75 4.37 -15.53
C GLN A 42 1.24 4.30 -14.08
N VAL A 43 0.86 3.27 -13.32
CA VAL A 43 1.41 3.05 -11.97
C VAL A 43 2.91 2.76 -12.05
N ALA A 44 3.36 1.93 -13.00
CA ALA A 44 4.79 1.67 -13.22
C ALA A 44 5.60 2.90 -13.63
N ARG A 45 4.95 3.98 -14.04
CA ARG A 45 5.55 5.28 -14.34
C ARG A 45 5.45 6.27 -13.18
N GLY A 46 4.94 5.85 -12.02
CA GLY A 46 4.84 6.67 -10.83
C GLY A 46 3.57 7.53 -10.74
N LEU A 47 2.50 7.24 -11.50
CA LEU A 47 1.24 7.97 -11.43
C LEU A 47 0.38 7.47 -10.27
N TYR A 48 0.84 7.73 -9.08
CA TYR A 48 0.17 7.43 -7.81
C TYR A 48 0.61 8.43 -6.73
N GLY A 49 -0.11 8.43 -5.61
CA GLY A 49 0.27 9.18 -4.42
C GLY A 49 -0.50 8.72 -3.20
N ALA A 50 -0.01 9.07 -2.02
CA ALA A 50 -0.72 8.81 -0.78
C ALA A 50 -1.79 9.87 -0.51
N LEU A 51 -2.87 9.45 0.14
CA LEU A 51 -3.92 10.31 0.68
C LEU A 51 -4.05 9.99 2.18
N ILE A 52 -3.60 10.90 3.03
CA ILE A 52 -3.68 10.77 4.47
C ILE A 52 -4.87 11.55 4.97
N VAL A 53 -5.80 10.88 5.62
CA VAL A 53 -6.93 11.49 6.30
C VAL A 53 -6.69 11.40 7.80
N LEU A 54 -6.58 12.55 8.46
CA LEU A 54 -6.34 12.62 9.89
C LEU A 54 -7.66 12.52 10.66
N ASP A 55 -7.65 11.81 11.78
CA ASP A 55 -8.72 11.91 12.78
C ASP A 55 -8.73 13.31 13.41
N GLU A 56 -9.89 13.77 13.86
CA GLU A 56 -10.02 15.11 14.48
C GLU A 56 -9.15 15.28 15.75
N ASN A 57 -8.78 14.17 16.40
CA ASN A 57 -7.90 14.13 17.56
C ASN A 57 -6.43 13.88 17.19
N GLU A 58 -6.15 13.60 15.93
CA GLU A 58 -4.80 13.34 15.43
C GLU A 58 -4.12 14.64 15.04
N LYS A 59 -2.91 14.85 15.55
CA LYS A 59 -2.05 15.94 15.11
C LYS A 59 -0.98 15.38 14.20
N PHE A 60 -0.89 15.95 13.01
CA PHE A 60 0.23 15.67 12.12
C PHE A 60 1.46 16.44 12.60
N GLU A 61 2.52 15.72 12.92
CA GLU A 61 3.83 16.28 13.27
C GLU A 61 4.84 15.64 12.31
N ASP A 62 5.42 16.43 11.43
CA ASP A 62 6.28 15.96 10.33
C ASP A 62 7.35 14.98 10.79
N GLU A 63 7.95 15.20 11.96
CA GLU A 63 9.03 14.35 12.47
C GLU A 63 8.52 13.08 13.17
N ARG A 64 7.21 12.96 13.42
CA ARG A 64 6.59 11.84 14.15
C ARG A 64 5.62 11.02 13.31
N ASP A 65 5.31 11.47 12.12
CA ASP A 65 4.37 10.81 11.21
C ASP A 65 4.97 10.75 9.81
N GLN A 66 5.66 9.63 9.51
CA GLN A 66 6.45 9.46 8.31
C GLN A 66 5.74 8.60 7.29
N LEU A 67 5.53 9.14 6.12
CA LEU A 67 5.07 8.38 4.96
C LEU A 67 6.26 7.65 4.30
N ILE A 68 6.12 6.35 4.12
CA ILE A 68 7.10 5.46 3.50
C ILE A 68 6.44 4.80 2.27
N VAL A 69 6.57 5.43 1.13
CA VAL A 69 6.11 4.85 -0.14
C VAL A 69 7.23 4.04 -0.75
N ALA A 70 7.06 2.74 -0.78
CA ALA A 70 8.00 1.82 -1.40
C ALA A 70 7.55 1.45 -2.81
N ASP A 71 8.43 1.53 -3.77
CA ASP A 71 8.17 1.14 -5.15
C ASP A 71 9.39 0.43 -5.77
N ASP A 72 9.14 -0.55 -6.64
CA ASP A 72 10.18 -1.26 -7.37
C ASP A 72 10.14 -0.91 -8.86
N TRP A 73 11.17 -0.25 -9.33
CA TRP A 73 11.32 0.17 -10.71
C TRP A 73 12.06 -0.88 -11.52
N LEU A 74 11.54 -1.23 -12.70
CA LEU A 74 12.31 -2.00 -13.67
C LEU A 74 13.02 -1.05 -14.61
N LEU A 75 14.34 -0.92 -14.41
CA LEU A 75 15.21 -0.04 -15.16
C LEU A 75 16.02 -0.82 -16.21
N ASP A 76 16.25 -0.19 -17.34
CA ASP A 76 17.14 -0.68 -18.40
C ASP A 76 18.62 -0.41 -18.08
N LYS A 77 19.51 -0.79 -18.97
CA LYS A 77 20.97 -0.58 -18.84
C LYS A 77 21.43 0.89 -18.82
N ASN A 78 20.54 1.83 -19.10
CA ASN A 78 20.80 3.28 -19.08
C ASN A 78 20.09 3.96 -17.89
N ASP A 79 19.65 3.19 -16.89
CA ASP A 79 18.92 3.64 -15.73
C ASP A 79 17.60 4.37 -16.07
N GLN A 80 16.97 3.98 -17.20
CA GLN A 80 15.67 4.48 -17.59
C GLN A 80 14.60 3.39 -17.37
N ILE A 81 13.34 3.79 -17.19
CA ILE A 81 12.24 2.81 -17.10
C ILE A 81 12.26 1.92 -18.35
N ASP A 82 12.37 0.61 -18.14
CA ASP A 82 12.30 -0.35 -19.25
C ASP A 82 10.89 -0.36 -19.85
N THR A 83 10.70 0.48 -20.85
CA THR A 83 9.41 0.62 -21.54
C THR A 83 9.04 -0.60 -22.36
N ALA A 84 10.01 -1.43 -22.79
CA ALA A 84 9.75 -2.68 -23.52
C ALA A 84 9.09 -3.75 -22.63
N SER A 85 9.24 -3.63 -21.31
CA SER A 85 8.59 -4.52 -20.35
C SER A 85 7.11 -4.19 -20.10
N LEU A 86 6.67 -2.98 -20.43
CA LEU A 86 5.31 -2.53 -20.20
C LEU A 86 4.31 -3.26 -21.10
N GLY A 87 3.29 -3.87 -20.52
CA GLY A 87 2.29 -4.67 -21.26
C GLY A 87 2.81 -6.01 -21.78
N ASN A 88 3.98 -6.48 -21.35
CA ASN A 88 4.52 -7.76 -21.75
C ASN A 88 3.66 -8.91 -21.21
N LEU A 89 3.21 -9.81 -22.10
CA LEU A 89 2.38 -10.97 -21.75
C LEU A 89 3.07 -11.92 -20.76
N GLY A 90 4.40 -12.06 -20.82
CA GLY A 90 5.14 -12.88 -19.85
C GLY A 90 5.02 -12.36 -18.42
N HIS A 91 4.98 -11.05 -18.23
CA HIS A 91 4.74 -10.45 -16.92
C HIS A 91 3.29 -10.66 -16.45
N TRP A 92 2.32 -10.64 -17.36
CA TRP A 92 0.90 -10.84 -16.99
C TRP A 92 0.58 -12.29 -16.64
N SER A 93 1.23 -13.24 -17.28
CA SER A 93 0.94 -14.67 -17.13
C SER A 93 1.74 -15.37 -16.02
N HIS A 94 2.70 -14.70 -15.40
CA HIS A 94 3.60 -15.27 -14.38
C HIS A 94 3.60 -14.42 -13.11
N GLY A 95 4.76 -14.09 -12.57
CA GLY A 95 4.92 -13.41 -11.29
C GLY A 95 4.65 -11.90 -11.28
N GLY A 96 4.17 -11.34 -12.37
CA GLY A 96 4.01 -9.88 -12.52
C GLY A 96 5.29 -9.19 -13.00
N ARG A 97 5.22 -7.85 -13.15
CA ARG A 97 6.37 -7.03 -13.51
C ARG A 97 7.15 -6.68 -12.24
N LEU A 98 8.22 -7.42 -11.97
CA LEU A 98 9.12 -7.16 -10.85
C LEU A 98 10.22 -6.18 -11.27
N GLY A 99 10.50 -5.20 -10.44
CA GLY A 99 11.58 -4.23 -10.62
C GLY A 99 12.96 -4.79 -10.25
N ASN A 100 14.00 -4.06 -10.61
CA ASN A 100 15.40 -4.30 -10.23
C ASN A 100 15.97 -3.19 -9.36
N ALA A 101 15.18 -2.17 -9.03
CA ALA A 101 15.57 -1.01 -8.25
C ALA A 101 14.46 -0.64 -7.28
N LEU A 102 14.73 -0.72 -5.98
CA LEU A 102 13.79 -0.31 -4.92
C LEU A 102 14.03 1.16 -4.56
N THR A 103 12.95 1.91 -4.45
CA THR A 103 12.97 3.28 -3.91
C THR A 103 12.06 3.43 -2.72
N ILE A 104 12.41 4.32 -1.82
CA ILE A 104 11.54 4.86 -0.78
C ILE A 104 11.31 6.33 -1.07
N ASN A 105 10.04 6.75 -1.16
CA ASN A 105 9.65 8.12 -1.49
C ASN A 105 10.34 8.64 -2.77
N GLY A 106 10.49 7.78 -3.77
CA GLY A 106 11.11 8.10 -5.05
C GLY A 106 12.65 8.23 -5.02
N SER A 107 13.30 7.89 -3.93
CA SER A 107 14.76 7.98 -3.77
C SER A 107 15.38 6.65 -3.37
N PHE A 108 16.64 6.41 -3.79
CA PHE A 108 17.40 5.24 -3.36
C PHE A 108 17.96 5.46 -1.97
N SER A 109 17.60 4.59 -1.03
CA SER A 109 18.06 4.59 0.37
C SER A 109 18.10 5.99 1.01
N PRO A 110 16.97 6.75 1.02
CA PRO A 110 16.95 8.12 1.54
C PRO A 110 17.22 8.17 3.04
N GLY A 111 17.72 9.32 3.50
CA GLY A 111 17.72 9.69 4.92
C GLY A 111 16.40 10.39 5.25
N ILE A 112 15.66 9.83 6.20
CA ILE A 112 14.38 10.37 6.67
C ILE A 112 14.57 11.03 8.02
N GLU A 113 14.17 12.28 8.13
CA GLU A 113 14.26 13.02 9.40
C GLU A 113 13.11 12.60 10.32
N ILE A 114 13.45 12.25 11.55
CA ILE A 114 12.50 11.84 12.58
C ILE A 114 12.78 12.54 13.91
N ALA A 115 11.80 12.52 14.80
CA ALA A 115 11.97 12.96 16.17
C ALA A 115 13.11 12.17 16.86
N SER A 116 13.88 12.85 17.72
CA SER A 116 15.01 12.22 18.42
C SER A 116 14.61 11.36 19.63
N GLN A 117 13.37 11.43 20.07
CA GLN A 117 12.84 10.70 21.24
C GLN A 117 11.34 10.48 21.13
N GLY A 118 10.86 9.44 21.84
CA GLY A 118 9.43 9.10 21.92
C GLY A 118 8.97 8.26 20.75
N GLN A 119 7.68 8.32 20.46
CA GLN A 119 7.03 7.53 19.41
C GLN A 119 7.19 8.17 18.03
N VAL A 120 7.27 7.33 17.00
CA VAL A 120 7.10 7.72 15.60
C VAL A 120 6.14 6.76 14.92
N LYS A 121 5.24 7.30 14.10
CA LYS A 121 4.37 6.54 13.20
C LYS A 121 5.04 6.43 11.84
N LEU A 122 5.09 5.21 11.30
CA LEU A 122 5.50 4.96 9.93
C LEU A 122 4.28 4.46 9.17
N ARG A 123 3.91 5.17 8.09
CA ARG A 123 2.83 4.80 7.19
C ARG A 123 3.42 4.13 5.96
N LEU A 124 3.43 2.80 5.96
CA LEU A 124 4.02 2.00 4.91
C LEU A 124 3.01 1.81 3.78
N LEU A 125 3.37 2.17 2.56
CA LEU A 125 2.60 1.95 1.33
C LEU A 125 3.47 1.19 0.33
N ASN A 126 2.99 0.06 -0.15
CA ASN A 126 3.62 -0.65 -1.26
C ASN A 126 2.97 -0.23 -2.60
N ALA A 127 3.65 0.59 -3.37
CA ALA A 127 3.22 1.06 -4.69
C ALA A 127 3.76 0.21 -5.85
N ALA A 128 4.53 -0.85 -5.57
CA ALA A 128 5.06 -1.75 -6.58
C ALA A 128 3.94 -2.45 -7.37
N ASN A 129 4.18 -2.71 -8.66
CA ASN A 129 3.19 -3.36 -9.52
C ASN A 129 2.85 -4.79 -9.08
N ALA A 130 3.84 -5.54 -8.59
CA ALA A 130 3.68 -6.96 -8.31
C ALA A 130 4.50 -7.47 -7.11
N ARG A 131 5.51 -6.73 -6.69
CA ARG A 131 6.42 -7.20 -5.64
C ARG A 131 5.76 -7.12 -4.26
N VAL A 132 5.72 -8.25 -3.57
CA VAL A 132 5.48 -8.28 -2.13
C VAL A 132 6.75 -7.84 -1.44
N LEU A 133 6.67 -6.87 -0.55
CA LEU A 133 7.79 -6.32 0.20
C LEU A 133 7.66 -6.68 1.68
N SER A 134 8.78 -6.97 2.33
CA SER A 134 8.83 -7.20 3.77
C SER A 134 9.82 -6.24 4.40
N PHE A 135 9.38 -5.53 5.44
CA PHE A 135 10.19 -4.53 6.12
C PHE A 135 10.49 -4.92 7.57
N ALA A 136 11.73 -4.76 7.95
CA ALA A 136 12.21 -4.89 9.32
C ALA A 136 13.04 -3.67 9.71
N LEU A 137 13.11 -3.37 11.00
CA LEU A 137 13.93 -2.31 11.55
C LEU A 137 15.28 -2.86 12.04
N ASN A 138 16.27 -1.96 12.21
CA ASN A 138 17.55 -2.36 12.80
C ASN A 138 17.35 -2.98 14.18
N ASP A 139 18.28 -3.89 14.55
CA ASP A 139 18.31 -4.58 15.84
C ASP A 139 16.98 -5.27 16.21
N LYS A 140 16.14 -5.57 15.20
CA LYS A 140 14.82 -6.15 15.38
C LYS A 140 13.90 -5.33 16.30
N LEU A 141 14.03 -4.00 16.24
CA LEU A 141 13.10 -3.11 16.94
C LEU A 141 11.67 -3.50 16.57
N PRO A 142 10.79 -3.70 17.56
CA PRO A 142 9.40 -4.06 17.28
C PRO A 142 8.64 -2.91 16.61
N MET A 143 7.76 -3.27 15.73
CA MET A 143 6.76 -2.40 15.12
C MET A 143 5.39 -2.77 15.66
N LYS A 144 4.68 -1.80 16.22
CA LYS A 144 3.30 -1.99 16.66
C LYS A 144 2.36 -1.63 15.52
N VAL A 145 1.77 -2.63 14.88
CA VAL A 145 0.75 -2.43 13.83
C VAL A 145 -0.50 -1.84 14.46
N ILE A 146 -1.01 -0.75 13.89
CA ILE A 146 -2.19 -0.03 14.38
C ILE A 146 -3.29 0.13 13.33
N SER A 147 -2.96 -0.04 12.05
CA SER A 147 -3.91 0.07 10.94
C SER A 147 -3.46 -0.77 9.76
N VAL A 148 -4.42 -1.34 9.03
CA VAL A 148 -4.21 -2.06 7.77
C VAL A 148 -5.21 -1.54 6.76
N ASP A 149 -4.72 -1.18 5.56
CA ASP A 149 -5.52 -0.67 4.44
C ASP A 149 -6.44 0.50 4.79
N GLY A 150 -5.95 1.40 5.67
CA GLY A 150 -6.67 2.56 6.14
C GLY A 150 -7.63 2.28 7.29
N SER A 151 -7.77 1.04 7.73
CA SER A 151 -8.66 0.66 8.82
C SER A 151 -7.89 0.41 10.11
N PRO A 152 -8.20 1.10 11.22
CA PRO A 152 -7.62 0.82 12.52
C PRO A 152 -7.87 -0.63 12.94
N CYS A 153 -6.90 -1.25 13.60
CA CYS A 153 -7.00 -2.60 14.14
C CYS A 153 -6.59 -2.63 15.62
N GLU A 154 -6.93 -3.71 16.33
CA GLU A 154 -6.35 -3.95 17.65
C GLU A 154 -4.83 -3.99 17.52
N PRO A 155 -4.08 -3.16 18.25
CA PRO A 155 -2.64 -3.07 18.10
C PRO A 155 -1.91 -4.37 18.48
N PHE A 156 -0.96 -4.77 17.65
CA PHE A 156 -0.11 -5.94 17.91
C PHE A 156 1.33 -5.70 17.45
N GLU A 157 2.28 -6.33 18.12
CA GLU A 157 3.71 -6.17 17.81
C GLU A 157 4.20 -7.24 16.84
N VAL A 158 5.07 -6.79 15.92
CA VAL A 158 5.76 -7.64 14.95
C VAL A 158 7.22 -7.20 14.79
N GLY A 159 8.10 -8.14 14.46
CA GLY A 159 9.50 -7.84 14.10
C GLY A 159 9.67 -7.54 12.60
N GLU A 160 8.68 -7.90 11.80
CA GLU A 160 8.67 -7.74 10.34
C GLU A 160 7.25 -7.50 9.86
N VAL A 161 7.08 -6.60 8.90
CA VAL A 161 5.80 -6.30 8.24
C VAL A 161 5.91 -6.66 6.77
N THR A 162 5.07 -7.60 6.33
CA THR A 162 4.95 -7.95 4.91
C THR A 162 3.75 -7.24 4.30
N ILE A 163 3.95 -6.54 3.20
CA ILE A 163 2.93 -5.76 2.50
C ILE A 163 2.85 -6.15 1.02
N ALA A 164 1.66 -6.52 0.59
CA ALA A 164 1.37 -6.79 -0.81
C ALA A 164 1.26 -5.49 -1.62
N PRO A 165 1.31 -5.54 -2.96
CA PRO A 165 1.01 -4.38 -3.81
C PRO A 165 -0.32 -3.73 -3.44
N ALA A 166 -0.36 -2.41 -3.43
CA ALA A 166 -1.48 -1.56 -3.03
C ALA A 166 -1.83 -1.58 -1.52
N GLN A 167 -1.22 -2.43 -0.74
CA GLN A 167 -1.47 -2.52 0.70
C GLN A 167 -0.79 -1.38 1.46
N ARG A 168 -1.45 -0.91 2.52
CA ARG A 168 -0.92 0.07 3.47
C ARG A 168 -0.96 -0.53 4.86
N VAL A 169 0.09 -0.28 5.62
CA VAL A 169 0.16 -0.67 7.04
C VAL A 169 0.76 0.49 7.84
N ASP A 170 0.03 0.94 8.84
CA ASP A 170 0.56 1.95 9.76
C ASP A 170 1.10 1.26 11.01
N VAL A 171 2.33 1.62 11.37
CA VAL A 171 2.99 1.09 12.56
C VAL A 171 3.49 2.21 13.45
N ILE A 172 3.54 1.95 14.75
CA ILE A 172 4.23 2.80 15.73
C ILE A 172 5.53 2.13 16.16
N VAL A 173 6.61 2.89 16.15
CA VAL A 173 7.86 2.58 16.83
C VAL A 173 7.87 3.35 18.13
N GLU A 174 7.86 2.66 19.28
CA GLU A 174 7.68 3.25 20.61
C GLU A 174 8.90 4.08 21.05
N ASP A 175 10.10 3.68 20.64
CA ASP A 175 11.35 4.39 20.96
C ASP A 175 12.12 4.71 19.68
N CYS A 176 11.86 5.87 19.12
CA CYS A 176 12.54 6.32 17.90
C CYS A 176 14.02 6.69 18.12
N ALA A 177 14.51 6.84 19.36
CA ALA A 177 15.92 7.12 19.61
C ALA A 177 16.84 6.00 19.11
N ASN A 178 16.34 4.77 19.10
CA ASN A 178 17.05 3.60 18.59
C ASN A 178 16.75 3.26 17.15
N LEU A 179 15.79 3.94 16.51
CA LEU A 179 15.42 3.75 15.11
C LEU A 179 16.48 4.39 14.20
N LYS A 180 17.16 3.58 13.39
CA LYS A 180 18.25 4.04 12.50
C LYS A 180 18.06 3.62 11.06
N LYS A 181 17.48 2.43 10.80
CA LYS A 181 17.42 1.84 9.47
C LYS A 181 16.14 1.08 9.26
N LEU A 182 15.65 1.18 8.03
CA LEU A 182 14.61 0.32 7.47
C LEU A 182 15.27 -0.64 6.49
N PHE A 183 15.03 -1.92 6.65
CA PHE A 183 15.53 -2.96 5.76
C PHE A 183 14.38 -3.60 4.99
N GLU A 184 14.58 -3.84 3.71
CA GLU A 184 13.77 -4.76 2.92
C GLU A 184 14.37 -6.16 3.08
N VAL A 185 13.53 -7.16 3.43
CA VAL A 185 13.98 -8.50 3.83
C VAL A 185 13.26 -9.65 3.11
N SER A 186 12.39 -9.36 2.14
CA SER A 186 11.54 -10.36 1.47
C SER A 186 12.33 -11.48 0.78
N THR A 187 13.57 -11.23 0.39
CA THR A 187 14.44 -12.21 -0.28
C THR A 187 15.27 -13.08 0.66
N GLY A 188 15.11 -12.92 1.97
CA GLY A 188 15.95 -13.55 3.00
C GLY A 188 17.30 -12.88 3.20
N SER A 189 17.62 -11.84 2.43
CA SER A 189 18.77 -10.94 2.61
C SER A 189 18.27 -9.59 3.13
N GLN A 190 19.12 -8.88 3.86
CA GLN A 190 18.80 -7.52 4.31
C GLN A 190 19.32 -6.51 3.27
N PHE A 191 18.41 -5.71 2.74
CA PHE A 191 18.72 -4.57 1.89
C PHE A 191 18.34 -3.28 2.63
N GLU A 192 19.28 -2.35 2.81
CA GLU A 192 19.00 -1.05 3.46
C GLU A 192 18.12 -0.21 2.53
N ALA A 193 16.84 -0.10 2.87
CA ALA A 193 15.86 0.64 2.08
C ALA A 193 15.84 2.14 2.43
N ALA A 194 16.05 2.49 3.70
CA ALA A 194 16.15 3.87 4.17
C ALA A 194 16.97 3.95 5.47
N SER A 195 17.47 5.14 5.77
CA SER A 195 18.03 5.50 7.08
C SER A 195 17.15 6.55 7.77
N PHE A 196 17.17 6.55 9.11
CA PHE A 196 16.45 7.53 9.92
C PHE A 196 17.44 8.45 10.62
N ASN A 197 17.24 9.76 10.48
CA ASN A 197 18.11 10.80 11.00
C ASN A 197 17.38 11.58 12.10
N PRO A 198 17.74 11.39 13.37
CA PRO A 198 17.07 12.09 14.45
C PRO A 198 17.39 13.59 14.43
N ILE A 199 16.36 14.42 14.46
CA ILE A 199 16.47 15.86 14.58
C ILE A 199 16.14 16.32 16.00
N LYS A 200 16.84 17.37 16.48
CA LYS A 200 16.54 17.95 17.78
C LYS A 200 15.23 18.71 17.72
N GLN A 201 14.28 18.31 18.55
CA GLN A 201 13.03 19.05 18.74
C GLN A 201 13.21 20.15 19.78
N ASN A 202 12.58 21.29 19.53
CA ASN A 202 12.52 22.41 20.49
C ASN A 202 11.46 22.22 21.58
N THR A 203 10.68 21.14 21.54
CA THR A 203 9.59 20.87 22.46
C THR A 203 9.90 19.67 23.33
N THR A 204 9.76 19.84 24.65
CA THR A 204 9.91 18.79 25.67
C THR A 204 8.65 17.93 25.82
N GLN A 205 7.58 18.23 25.11
CA GLN A 205 6.32 17.51 25.22
C GLN A 205 6.34 16.31 24.24
N GLN A 206 6.45 15.10 24.80
CA GLN A 206 6.23 13.87 24.04
C GLN A 206 4.71 13.79 23.75
N SER A 207 4.31 14.02 22.51
CA SER A 207 2.96 13.70 22.08
C SER A 207 2.81 12.18 21.95
N VAL A 208 1.79 11.64 22.59
CA VAL A 208 1.39 10.24 22.39
C VAL A 208 0.63 10.19 21.06
N ILE A 209 1.04 9.29 20.17
CA ILE A 209 0.37 9.12 18.89
C ILE A 209 -1.02 8.55 19.13
N HIS A 210 -2.04 9.21 18.57
CA HIS A 210 -3.41 8.74 18.63
C HIS A 210 -3.57 7.44 17.84
N ILE A 211 -4.21 6.44 18.44
CA ILE A 211 -4.59 5.19 17.81
C ILE A 211 -6.10 5.18 17.69
N GLY A 212 -6.59 5.16 16.45
CA GLY A 212 -8.02 5.07 16.18
C GLY A 212 -8.62 3.78 16.76
N ALA A 213 -9.86 3.86 17.21
CA ALA A 213 -10.57 2.66 17.66
C ALA A 213 -10.96 1.81 16.43
N PRO A 214 -10.82 0.48 16.49
CA PRO A 214 -11.32 -0.39 15.45
C PRO A 214 -12.84 -0.20 15.28
N TYR A 215 -13.28 0.06 14.04
CA TYR A 215 -14.71 0.27 13.77
C TYR A 215 -15.39 -0.94 13.11
N TYR A 216 -14.67 -2.04 12.94
CA TYR A 216 -15.26 -3.28 12.49
C TYR A 216 -15.93 -4.01 13.67
N GLN A 217 -17.14 -4.49 13.45
CA GLN A 217 -17.79 -5.40 14.38
C GLN A 217 -17.27 -6.82 14.10
N GLN A 218 -16.96 -7.56 15.16
CA GLN A 218 -16.67 -8.97 15.03
C GLN A 218 -17.92 -9.68 14.50
N LEU A 219 -17.85 -10.15 13.25
CA LEU A 219 -18.97 -10.85 12.64
C LEU A 219 -19.16 -12.21 13.30
N ASP A 220 -20.37 -12.50 13.76
CA ASP A 220 -20.74 -13.86 14.14
C ASP A 220 -20.82 -14.72 12.86
N ARG A 221 -19.97 -15.74 12.80
CA ARG A 221 -19.90 -16.65 11.66
C ARG A 221 -20.77 -17.91 11.86
N ALA A 222 -21.47 -18.04 12.98
CA ALA A 222 -22.25 -19.25 13.27
C ALA A 222 -23.32 -19.50 12.19
N ASP A 223 -23.92 -18.44 11.65
CA ASP A 223 -24.95 -18.51 10.61
C ASP A 223 -24.43 -18.14 9.21
N ALA A 224 -23.10 -18.02 9.02
CA ALA A 224 -22.53 -17.67 7.73
C ALA A 224 -22.73 -18.81 6.71
N LYS A 225 -23.31 -18.46 5.55
CA LYS A 225 -23.44 -19.39 4.43
C LYS A 225 -22.06 -19.58 3.79
N LEU A 226 -21.60 -20.84 3.72
CA LEU A 226 -20.41 -21.16 2.92
C LEU A 226 -20.79 -21.16 1.44
N VAL A 227 -20.11 -20.33 0.66
CA VAL A 227 -20.23 -20.31 -0.80
C VAL A 227 -18.92 -20.80 -1.39
N GLU A 228 -18.99 -21.88 -2.15
CA GLU A 228 -17.84 -22.44 -2.87
C GLU A 228 -17.81 -21.95 -4.30
N ILE A 229 -16.70 -21.34 -4.70
CA ILE A 229 -16.46 -20.87 -6.08
C ILE A 229 -15.29 -21.67 -6.64
N HIS A 230 -15.56 -22.54 -7.60
CA HIS A 230 -14.54 -23.30 -8.30
C HIS A 230 -14.12 -22.58 -9.57
N MET A 231 -12.97 -21.90 -9.55
CA MET A 231 -12.42 -21.27 -10.74
C MET A 231 -11.77 -22.32 -11.64
N GLN A 232 -12.20 -22.37 -12.91
CA GLN A 232 -11.68 -23.29 -13.90
C GLN A 232 -10.68 -22.60 -14.82
N GLY A 233 -9.57 -23.25 -15.06
CA GLY A 233 -8.46 -22.73 -15.86
C GLY A 233 -7.16 -22.76 -15.10
N GLY A 234 -6.16 -22.13 -15.62
CA GLY A 234 -4.83 -22.03 -14.99
C GLY A 234 -3.99 -20.98 -15.68
N ALA A 235 -2.75 -20.80 -15.23
CA ALA A 235 -1.82 -19.77 -15.73
C ALA A 235 -1.63 -19.78 -17.26
N MET A 236 -1.86 -20.92 -17.90
CA MET A 236 -1.75 -21.11 -19.34
C MET A 236 -3.12 -21.24 -20.05
N GLY A 237 -4.22 -21.11 -19.33
CA GLY A 237 -5.58 -21.23 -19.85
C GLY A 237 -6.38 -19.93 -19.75
N ASN A 238 -7.38 -19.78 -20.62
CA ASN A 238 -8.36 -18.69 -20.48
C ASN A 238 -9.29 -19.01 -19.31
N LEU A 239 -9.20 -18.24 -18.24
CA LEU A 239 -10.17 -18.28 -17.16
C LEU A 239 -11.41 -17.50 -17.60
N ALA A 240 -12.36 -18.19 -18.24
CA ALA A 240 -13.56 -17.56 -18.79
C ALA A 240 -14.79 -17.75 -17.90
N SER A 241 -14.78 -18.76 -17.02
CA SER A 241 -15.93 -19.09 -16.19
C SER A 241 -15.52 -19.60 -14.81
N ALA A 242 -16.45 -19.61 -13.89
CA ALA A 242 -16.36 -20.26 -12.60
C ALA A 242 -17.63 -21.06 -12.33
N LEU A 243 -17.52 -22.14 -11.56
CA LEU A 243 -18.67 -22.84 -11.02
C LEU A 243 -19.09 -22.14 -9.71
N PHE A 244 -20.28 -21.59 -9.71
CA PHE A 244 -20.90 -20.97 -8.55
C PHE A 244 -22.14 -21.80 -8.17
N GLU A 245 -22.16 -22.34 -6.98
CA GLU A 245 -23.23 -23.25 -6.50
C GLU A 245 -23.53 -24.41 -7.47
N GLY A 246 -22.50 -24.90 -8.20
CA GLY A 246 -22.63 -25.97 -9.18
C GLY A 246 -23.07 -25.55 -10.59
N GLU A 247 -23.37 -24.27 -10.80
CA GLU A 247 -23.68 -23.71 -12.12
C GLU A 247 -22.48 -22.97 -12.69
N GLU A 248 -22.18 -23.21 -13.97
CA GLU A 248 -21.14 -22.47 -14.68
C GLU A 248 -21.62 -21.07 -15.00
N ARG A 249 -20.85 -20.07 -14.54
CA ARG A 249 -21.13 -18.66 -14.80
C ARG A 249 -19.92 -17.95 -15.40
N ASN A 250 -20.18 -17.02 -16.30
CA ASN A 250 -19.16 -16.14 -16.83
C ASN A 250 -18.68 -15.21 -15.71
N LEU A 251 -17.35 -15.09 -15.53
CA LEU A 251 -16.76 -14.22 -14.51
C LEU A 251 -17.16 -12.74 -14.64
N ARG A 252 -17.44 -12.27 -15.87
CA ARG A 252 -17.96 -10.91 -16.10
C ARG A 252 -19.35 -10.70 -15.53
N ASP A 253 -20.18 -11.73 -15.53
CA ASP A 253 -21.56 -11.64 -15.06
C ASP A 253 -21.65 -11.73 -13.52
N LEU A 254 -20.66 -12.35 -12.86
CA LEU A 254 -20.56 -12.41 -11.40
C LEU A 254 -20.24 -11.04 -10.78
N ALA A 255 -19.51 -10.17 -11.48
CA ALA A 255 -19.04 -8.91 -10.95
C ALA A 255 -20.11 -7.80 -10.88
N ILE A 256 -21.23 -7.93 -11.61
CA ILE A 256 -22.16 -6.82 -11.83
C ILE A 256 -23.48 -6.95 -11.02
N ASN A 257 -23.88 -8.15 -10.60
CA ASN A 257 -25.25 -8.37 -10.14
C ASN A 257 -25.46 -8.85 -8.71
N GLU A 258 -24.45 -9.06 -7.89
CA GLU A 258 -24.61 -9.68 -6.57
C GLU A 258 -23.99 -8.92 -5.39
N SER A 259 -23.95 -7.61 -5.43
CA SER A 259 -23.86 -6.79 -4.20
C SER A 259 -25.26 -6.69 -3.58
N LYS A 260 -25.65 -7.70 -2.85
CA LYS A 260 -26.77 -7.63 -1.91
C LYS A 260 -26.27 -7.88 -0.51
#